data_ac75d4d53843c5b861017735c60923e7
#
_entry.id   ac75d4d53843c5b861017735c60923e7
#
_cell.length_a   1.000
_cell.length_b   1.000
_cell.length_c   1.000
_cell.angle_alpha   90.00
_cell.angle_beta   90.00
_cell.angle_gamma   90.00
#
_symmetry.space_group_name_H-M   'P 1'
#
loop_
_entity.id
_entity.type
_entity.pdbx_description
1 polymer ?
#
loop_
_entity_poly.entity_id
_entity_poly.type
_entity_poly.pdbx_seq_one_letter_code
_entity_poly.pdbx_strand_id
1 'polypeptide(L)'
;MTTETWFSFVLVVCIFAIIPGPTVILVVGQAITNGSRAIVPLTAGVVSGDFVAMSLSLIGLGAVLAASSVLFGILKWFGVFYLVYLGVKAFRIQPVDLAGEGREQKLVSPLSLFKSAFIVTALNPKDIVFFVAFLPQFVDTSQPVMQQFLILMTTFLTIVTVSVGCFATFAGAVKHKIQGVRAQKNMNRASGCVLLGAGILASTVEHN
;
A
#
# COMPACT_ATOMS: atom_id res chain seq x y z
N MET A 1 -17.44 -15.57 -1.86
CA MET A 1 -16.58 -15.10 -0.73
C MET A 1 -17.39 -15.17 0.56
N THR A 2 -16.87 -15.80 1.60
CA THR A 2 -17.51 -15.85 2.92
C THR A 2 -17.28 -14.56 3.69
N THR A 3 -18.10 -14.32 4.72
CA THR A 3 -17.94 -13.17 5.63
C THR A 3 -16.59 -13.24 6.36
N GLU A 4 -16.15 -14.43 6.75
CA GLU A 4 -14.86 -14.67 7.41
C GLU A 4 -13.68 -14.26 6.52
N THR A 5 -13.71 -14.64 5.24
CA THR A 5 -12.71 -14.24 4.25
C THR A 5 -12.67 -12.72 4.09
N TRP A 6 -13.84 -12.06 4.05
CA TRP A 6 -13.92 -10.62 3.95
C TRP A 6 -13.35 -9.92 5.19
N PHE A 7 -13.70 -10.38 6.41
CA PHE A 7 -13.11 -9.81 7.64
C PHE A 7 -11.59 -10.00 7.71
N SER A 8 -11.10 -11.17 7.29
CA SER A 8 -9.65 -11.44 7.20
C SER A 8 -8.98 -10.46 6.24
N PHE A 9 -9.58 -10.19 5.07
CA PHE A 9 -9.09 -9.19 4.13
C PHE A 9 -9.07 -7.79 4.73
N VAL A 10 -10.17 -7.35 5.38
CA VAL A 10 -10.24 -6.04 6.07
C VAL A 10 -9.10 -5.89 7.07
N LEU A 11 -8.88 -6.91 7.91
CA LEU A 11 -7.81 -6.90 8.90
C LEU A 11 -6.43 -6.73 8.26
N VAL A 12 -6.15 -7.53 7.23
CA VAL A 12 -4.87 -7.48 6.49
C VAL A 12 -4.67 -6.12 5.84
N VAL A 13 -5.71 -5.57 5.19
CA VAL A 13 -5.63 -4.23 4.54
C VAL A 13 -5.47 -3.12 5.57
N CYS A 14 -6.14 -3.18 6.73
CA CYS A 14 -5.95 -2.20 7.80
C CYS A 14 -4.49 -2.20 8.30
N ILE A 15 -3.91 -3.38 8.55
CA ILE A 15 -2.52 -3.50 8.95
C ILE A 15 -1.60 -2.96 7.84
N PHE A 16 -1.85 -3.34 6.58
CA PHE A 16 -1.10 -2.90 5.42
C PHE A 16 -1.14 -1.38 5.22
N ALA A 17 -2.30 -0.74 5.41
CA ALA A 17 -2.50 0.70 5.25
C ALA A 17 -1.80 1.54 6.33
N ILE A 18 -1.63 0.99 7.55
CA ILE A 18 -0.93 1.66 8.65
C ILE A 18 0.60 1.63 8.44
N ILE A 19 1.11 0.65 7.70
CA ILE A 19 2.55 0.51 7.45
C ILE A 19 3.03 1.64 6.54
N PRO A 20 3.91 2.53 7.03
CA PRO A 20 4.40 3.64 6.23
C PRO A 20 5.28 3.14 5.08
N GLY A 21 4.80 3.35 3.87
CA GLY A 21 5.54 3.14 2.63
C GLY A 21 5.86 4.47 1.94
N PRO A 22 6.40 4.42 0.70
CA PRO A 22 6.70 5.61 -0.10
C PRO A 22 5.49 6.56 -0.23
N THR A 23 4.29 6.02 -0.41
CA THR A 23 3.04 6.78 -0.50
C THR A 23 2.75 7.58 0.77
N VAL A 24 2.83 6.93 1.96
CA VAL A 24 2.57 7.61 3.24
C VAL A 24 3.63 8.70 3.52
N ILE A 25 4.89 8.41 3.23
CA ILE A 25 5.98 9.39 3.38
C ILE A 25 5.74 10.62 2.49
N LEU A 26 5.35 10.41 1.24
CA LEU A 26 4.99 11.48 0.32
C LEU A 26 3.81 12.30 0.85
N VAL A 27 2.72 11.62 1.23
CA VAL A 27 1.49 12.25 1.72
C VAL A 27 1.77 13.11 2.95
N VAL A 28 2.44 12.56 3.95
CA VAL A 28 2.78 13.28 5.18
C VAL A 28 3.71 14.46 4.87
N GLY A 29 4.76 14.26 4.06
CA GLY A 29 5.69 15.32 3.68
C GLY A 29 4.99 16.47 2.96
N GLN A 30 4.16 16.17 1.97
CA GLN A 30 3.42 17.18 1.20
C GLN A 30 2.31 17.86 2.04
N ALA A 31 1.64 17.11 2.91
CA ALA A 31 0.61 17.68 3.79
C ALA A 31 1.21 18.64 4.84
N ILE A 32 2.39 18.34 5.36
CA ILE A 32 3.13 19.26 6.26
C ILE A 32 3.45 20.58 5.55
N THR A 33 3.85 20.52 4.28
CA THR A 33 4.28 21.70 3.51
C THR A 33 3.09 22.53 3.02
N ASN A 34 2.04 21.86 2.50
CA ASN A 34 0.93 22.51 1.80
C ASN A 34 -0.34 22.64 2.66
N GLY A 35 -0.33 22.08 3.89
CA GLY A 35 -1.46 22.13 4.83
C GLY A 35 -2.71 21.44 4.32
N SER A 36 -3.86 21.90 4.77
CA SER A 36 -5.17 21.30 4.44
C SER A 36 -5.51 21.25 2.94
N ARG A 37 -4.90 22.17 2.15
CA ARG A 37 -5.09 22.19 0.68
C ARG A 37 -4.56 20.93 -0.02
N ALA A 38 -3.64 20.22 0.61
CA ALA A 38 -3.04 19.01 0.07
C ALA A 38 -3.90 17.76 0.30
N ILE A 39 -4.81 17.76 1.28
CA ILE A 39 -5.55 16.56 1.71
C ILE A 39 -6.31 15.93 0.53
N VAL A 40 -7.17 16.71 -0.12
CA VAL A 40 -8.02 16.20 -1.21
C VAL A 40 -7.19 15.74 -2.42
N PRO A 41 -6.27 16.56 -2.98
CA PRO A 41 -5.52 16.12 -4.16
C PRO A 41 -4.58 14.94 -3.87
N LEU A 42 -3.96 14.86 -2.69
CA LEU A 42 -3.14 13.72 -2.33
C LEU A 42 -3.97 12.45 -2.17
N THR A 43 -5.08 12.51 -1.44
CA THR A 43 -5.97 11.35 -1.25
C THR A 43 -6.54 10.89 -2.59
N ALA A 44 -7.03 11.80 -3.43
CA ALA A 44 -7.52 11.45 -4.75
C ALA A 44 -6.44 10.81 -5.63
N GLY A 45 -5.21 11.34 -5.58
CA GLY A 45 -4.07 10.77 -6.31
C GLY A 45 -3.74 9.35 -5.86
N VAL A 46 -3.67 9.12 -4.55
CA VAL A 46 -3.41 7.78 -3.98
C VAL A 46 -4.51 6.80 -4.38
N VAL A 47 -5.77 7.15 -4.14
CA VAL A 47 -6.92 6.27 -4.44
C VAL A 47 -6.99 5.93 -5.93
N SER A 48 -6.75 6.90 -6.81
CA SER A 48 -6.69 6.66 -8.25
C SER A 48 -5.49 5.79 -8.66
N GLY A 49 -4.34 5.99 -8.01
CA GLY A 49 -3.14 5.17 -8.23
C GLY A 49 -3.36 3.72 -7.83
N ASP A 50 -3.93 3.48 -6.65
CA ASP A 50 -4.28 2.15 -6.17
C ASP A 50 -5.34 1.47 -7.04
N PHE A 51 -6.37 2.22 -7.46
CA PHE A 51 -7.38 1.73 -8.39
C PHE A 51 -6.75 1.20 -9.68
N VAL A 52 -5.85 1.96 -10.28
CA VAL A 52 -5.15 1.56 -11.51
C VAL A 52 -4.23 0.37 -11.26
N ALA A 53 -3.40 0.42 -10.22
CA ALA A 53 -2.49 -0.67 -9.88
C ALA A 53 -3.23 -1.98 -9.59
N MET A 54 -4.31 -1.91 -8.81
CA MET A 54 -5.14 -3.06 -8.48
C MET A 54 -5.84 -3.62 -9.73
N SER A 55 -6.43 -2.75 -10.58
CA SER A 55 -7.08 -3.16 -11.82
C SER A 55 -6.13 -3.85 -12.79
N LEU A 56 -4.94 -3.29 -13.00
CA LEU A 56 -3.91 -3.88 -13.86
C LEU A 56 -3.39 -5.21 -13.28
N SER A 57 -3.22 -5.30 -11.97
CA SER A 57 -2.82 -6.54 -11.30
C SER A 57 -3.88 -7.64 -11.47
N LEU A 58 -5.16 -7.29 -11.37
CA LEU A 58 -6.27 -8.22 -11.56
C LEU A 58 -6.38 -8.72 -13.01
N ILE A 59 -6.25 -7.82 -13.99
CA ILE A 59 -6.25 -8.18 -15.42
C ILE A 59 -5.07 -9.11 -15.71
N GLY A 60 -3.87 -8.74 -15.24
CA GLY A 60 -2.68 -9.56 -15.39
C GLY A 60 -2.82 -10.92 -14.72
N LEU A 61 -3.35 -10.96 -13.51
CA LEU A 61 -3.58 -12.21 -12.78
C LEU A 61 -4.62 -13.10 -13.46
N GLY A 62 -5.73 -12.53 -13.95
CA GLY A 62 -6.75 -13.28 -14.68
C GLY A 62 -6.18 -13.94 -15.94
N ALA A 63 -5.35 -13.24 -16.69
CA ALA A 63 -4.65 -13.78 -17.84
C ALA A 63 -3.69 -14.93 -17.46
N VAL A 64 -2.97 -14.78 -16.35
CA VAL A 64 -2.03 -15.79 -15.84
C VAL A 64 -2.75 -17.04 -15.34
N LEU A 65 -3.83 -16.90 -14.58
CA LEU A 65 -4.65 -18.01 -14.09
C LEU A 65 -5.27 -18.80 -15.26
N ALA A 66 -5.71 -18.09 -16.31
CA ALA A 66 -6.24 -18.72 -17.50
C ALA A 66 -5.16 -19.44 -18.34
N ALA A 67 -3.91 -19.00 -18.27
CA ALA A 67 -2.81 -19.51 -19.07
C ALA A 67 -2.11 -20.74 -18.42
N SER A 68 -1.84 -20.71 -17.12
CA SER A 68 -1.08 -21.78 -16.45
C SER A 68 -1.03 -21.66 -14.93
N SER A 69 -1.35 -22.75 -14.23
CA SER A 69 -1.15 -22.89 -12.78
C SER A 69 0.33 -22.79 -12.37
N VAL A 70 1.23 -23.25 -13.24
CA VAL A 70 2.69 -23.14 -13.01
C VAL A 70 3.14 -21.68 -13.02
N LEU A 71 2.63 -20.89 -13.98
CA LEU A 71 2.96 -19.46 -14.05
C LEU A 71 2.45 -18.70 -12.82
N PHE A 72 1.26 -19.06 -12.32
CA PHE A 72 0.75 -18.53 -11.06
C PHE A 72 1.68 -18.86 -9.88
N GLY A 73 2.13 -20.12 -9.79
CA GLY A 73 3.08 -20.55 -8.77
C GLY A 73 4.39 -19.74 -8.81
N ILE A 74 4.93 -19.48 -10.00
CA ILE A 74 6.14 -18.65 -10.18
C ILE A 74 5.89 -17.22 -9.68
N LEU A 75 4.76 -16.60 -10.07
CA LEU A 75 4.41 -15.23 -9.63
C LEU A 75 4.19 -15.15 -8.12
N LYS A 76 3.54 -16.15 -7.52
CA LYS A 76 3.37 -16.27 -6.07
C LYS A 76 4.73 -16.22 -5.37
N TRP A 77 5.66 -17.09 -5.78
CA TRP A 77 6.97 -17.15 -5.14
C TRP A 77 7.81 -15.90 -5.40
N PHE A 78 7.70 -15.30 -6.58
CA PHE A 78 8.31 -14.00 -6.86
C PHE A 78 7.78 -12.92 -5.89
N GLY A 79 6.46 -12.87 -5.67
CA GLY A 79 5.82 -11.98 -4.71
C GLY A 79 6.31 -12.22 -3.27
N VAL A 80 6.39 -13.47 -2.83
CA VAL A 80 6.90 -13.86 -1.51
C VAL A 80 8.36 -13.36 -1.32
N PHE A 81 9.25 -13.68 -2.25
CA PHE A 81 10.64 -13.24 -2.17
C PHE A 81 10.78 -11.72 -2.19
N TYR A 82 9.94 -11.05 -2.97
CA TYR A 82 9.95 -9.59 -3.03
C TYR A 82 9.45 -8.95 -1.72
N LEU A 83 8.41 -9.52 -1.09
CA LEU A 83 7.95 -9.07 0.24
C LEU A 83 9.03 -9.26 1.30
N VAL A 84 9.72 -10.40 1.28
CA VAL A 84 10.87 -10.64 2.16
C VAL A 84 11.98 -9.62 1.89
N TYR A 85 12.31 -9.35 0.62
CA TYR A 85 13.28 -8.32 0.26
C TYR A 85 12.88 -6.94 0.79
N LEU A 86 11.61 -6.53 0.57
CA LEU A 86 11.11 -5.26 1.08
C LEU A 86 11.11 -5.20 2.61
N GLY A 87 10.77 -6.31 3.26
CA GLY A 87 10.84 -6.44 4.70
C GLY A 87 12.27 -6.20 5.22
N VAL A 88 13.25 -6.91 4.67
CA VAL A 88 14.67 -6.72 5.02
C VAL A 88 15.15 -5.31 4.69
N LYS A 89 14.75 -4.76 3.54
CA LYS A 89 15.08 -3.38 3.15
C LYS A 89 14.53 -2.36 4.14
N ALA A 90 13.30 -2.57 4.65
CA ALA A 90 12.70 -1.68 5.64
C ALA A 90 13.54 -1.57 6.93
N PHE A 91 14.18 -2.65 7.38
CA PHE A 91 15.09 -2.60 8.52
C PHE A 91 16.36 -1.78 8.27
N ARG A 92 16.76 -1.63 7.01
CA ARG A 92 17.99 -0.92 6.59
C ARG A 92 17.75 0.54 6.20
N ILE A 93 16.49 0.97 6.07
CA ILE A 93 16.17 2.36 5.73
C ILE A 93 16.67 3.27 6.84
N GLN A 94 17.54 4.21 6.47
CA GLN A 94 18.01 5.25 7.38
C GLN A 94 16.90 6.30 7.59
N PRO A 95 16.76 6.81 8.82
CA PRO A 95 15.87 7.92 9.08
C PRO A 95 16.18 9.11 8.19
N VAL A 96 15.16 9.71 7.63
CA VAL A 96 15.30 10.94 6.83
C VAL A 96 15.10 12.14 7.76
N ASP A 97 15.97 13.12 7.66
CA ASP A 97 15.77 14.38 8.35
C ASP A 97 14.61 15.15 7.71
N LEU A 98 13.44 15.05 8.35
CA LEU A 98 12.24 15.79 7.95
C LEU A 98 12.24 17.22 8.47
N ALA A 99 13.25 17.59 9.26
CA ALA A 99 13.37 18.90 9.91
C ALA A 99 14.10 19.93 9.03
N GLY A 100 14.40 19.65 7.78
CA GLY A 100 15.12 20.55 6.86
C GLY A 100 14.58 21.98 6.94
N GLU A 101 15.04 22.71 7.95
CA GLU A 101 14.72 24.09 8.20
C GLU A 101 15.34 24.94 7.09
N GLY A 102 14.53 25.74 6.43
CA GLY A 102 15.02 26.89 5.68
C GLY A 102 14.90 26.86 4.15
N ARG A 103 14.27 25.87 3.52
CA ARG A 103 13.86 26.06 2.12
C ARG A 103 12.53 26.79 2.07
N GLU A 104 12.49 27.96 1.42
CA GLU A 104 11.25 28.57 0.94
C GLU A 104 10.49 27.52 0.13
N GLN A 105 9.55 26.82 0.78
CA GLN A 105 8.79 25.78 0.13
C GLN A 105 7.69 26.45 -0.67
N LYS A 106 7.92 26.62 -1.98
CA LYS A 106 6.85 27.06 -2.89
C LYS A 106 5.66 26.11 -2.75
N LEU A 107 4.49 26.68 -2.49
CA LEU A 107 3.25 25.92 -2.47
C LEU A 107 3.08 25.18 -3.81
N VAL A 108 2.84 23.89 -3.73
CA VAL A 108 2.68 23.03 -4.90
C VAL A 108 1.23 23.11 -5.37
N SER A 109 1.01 23.15 -6.68
CA SER A 109 -0.35 23.17 -7.23
C SER A 109 -1.11 21.88 -6.91
N PRO A 110 -2.44 21.92 -6.72
CA PRO A 110 -3.25 20.74 -6.43
C PRO A 110 -3.07 19.61 -7.48
N LEU A 111 -2.95 19.99 -8.76
CA LEU A 111 -2.73 19.03 -9.83
C LEU A 111 -1.36 18.34 -9.73
N SER A 112 -0.33 19.06 -9.30
CA SER A 112 1.00 18.48 -9.09
C SER A 112 1.01 17.54 -7.88
N LEU A 113 0.29 17.88 -6.80
CA LEU A 113 0.10 17.01 -5.64
C LEU A 113 -0.63 15.71 -6.05
N PHE A 114 -1.72 15.81 -6.80
CA PHE A 114 -2.43 14.67 -7.33
C PHE A 114 -1.51 13.78 -8.20
N LYS A 115 -0.83 14.37 -9.19
CA LYS A 115 0.05 13.62 -10.10
C LYS A 115 1.18 12.90 -9.36
N SER A 116 1.83 13.56 -8.41
CA SER A 116 2.91 12.94 -7.63
C SER A 116 2.38 11.78 -6.78
N ALA A 117 1.25 11.94 -6.10
CA ALA A 117 0.63 10.89 -5.32
C ALA A 117 0.18 9.72 -6.21
N PHE A 118 -0.46 10.01 -7.34
CA PHE A 118 -0.89 9.01 -8.32
C PHE A 118 0.29 8.16 -8.82
N ILE A 119 1.35 8.81 -9.32
CA ILE A 119 2.50 8.10 -9.90
C ILE A 119 3.21 7.26 -8.84
N VAL A 120 3.47 7.82 -7.65
CA VAL A 120 4.16 7.11 -6.58
C VAL A 120 3.35 5.91 -6.11
N THR A 121 2.03 6.00 -6.06
CA THR A 121 1.16 4.90 -5.64
C THR A 121 0.97 3.87 -6.75
N ALA A 122 0.64 4.28 -7.96
CA ALA A 122 0.42 3.37 -9.09
C ALA A 122 1.68 2.52 -9.42
N LEU A 123 2.87 3.08 -9.19
CA LEU A 123 4.15 2.40 -9.38
C LEU A 123 4.76 1.89 -8.05
N ASN A 124 4.00 1.91 -6.96
CA ASN A 124 4.50 1.46 -5.68
C ASN A 124 4.68 -0.06 -5.68
N PRO A 125 5.91 -0.55 -5.61
CA PRO A 125 6.14 -1.99 -5.67
C PRO A 125 5.53 -2.74 -4.48
N LYS A 126 5.34 -2.07 -3.32
CA LYS A 126 4.66 -2.65 -2.16
C LYS A 126 3.22 -2.99 -2.51
N ASP A 127 2.50 -2.03 -3.13
CA ASP A 127 1.08 -2.16 -3.44
C ASP A 127 0.87 -3.15 -4.61
N ILE A 128 1.71 -3.08 -5.64
CA ILE A 128 1.68 -4.03 -6.77
C ILE A 128 1.85 -5.48 -6.28
N VAL A 129 2.86 -5.72 -5.44
CA VAL A 129 3.10 -7.08 -4.90
C VAL A 129 1.96 -7.53 -4.00
N PHE A 130 1.40 -6.63 -3.20
CA PHE A 130 0.22 -6.93 -2.41
C PHE A 130 -0.94 -7.37 -3.29
N PHE A 131 -1.23 -6.67 -4.37
CA PHE A 131 -2.32 -7.02 -5.26
C PHE A 131 -2.07 -8.33 -6.03
N VAL A 132 -0.84 -8.58 -6.46
CA VAL A 132 -0.51 -9.79 -7.22
C VAL A 132 -0.41 -11.03 -6.33
N ALA A 133 0.19 -10.91 -5.14
CA ALA A 133 0.49 -12.06 -4.29
C ALA A 133 -0.60 -12.35 -3.24
N PHE A 134 -1.27 -11.30 -2.72
CA PHE A 134 -2.22 -11.44 -1.61
C PHE A 134 -3.67 -11.42 -2.04
N LEU A 135 -4.05 -10.54 -2.95
CA LEU A 135 -5.44 -10.37 -3.34
C LEU A 135 -6.10 -11.67 -3.83
N PRO A 136 -5.41 -12.54 -4.61
CA PRO A 136 -5.98 -13.82 -5.07
C PRO A 136 -6.34 -14.77 -3.94
N GLN A 137 -5.67 -14.67 -2.80
CA GLN A 137 -5.89 -15.55 -1.65
C GLN A 137 -7.27 -15.34 -0.98
N PHE A 138 -7.91 -14.20 -1.28
CA PHE A 138 -9.24 -13.86 -0.78
C PHE A 138 -10.35 -14.11 -1.81
N VAL A 139 -10.01 -14.66 -2.97
CA VAL A 139 -10.95 -14.92 -4.06
C VAL A 139 -11.25 -16.41 -4.14
N ASP A 140 -12.53 -16.76 -4.02
CA ASP A 140 -13.03 -18.11 -4.23
C ASP A 140 -13.37 -18.29 -5.72
N THR A 141 -12.58 -19.09 -6.43
CA THR A 141 -12.75 -19.33 -7.86
C THR A 141 -13.97 -20.17 -8.21
N SER A 142 -14.60 -20.84 -7.21
CA SER A 142 -15.86 -21.58 -7.39
C SER A 142 -17.08 -20.66 -7.47
N GLN A 143 -16.92 -19.37 -7.14
CA GLN A 143 -17.97 -18.36 -7.10
C GLN A 143 -17.70 -17.24 -8.13
N PRO A 144 -18.70 -16.41 -8.47
CA PRO A 144 -18.49 -15.31 -9.43
C PRO A 144 -17.36 -14.36 -9.00
N VAL A 145 -16.24 -14.46 -9.68
CA VAL A 145 -14.97 -13.79 -9.36
C VAL A 145 -15.10 -12.27 -9.45
N MET A 146 -15.82 -11.76 -10.47
CA MET A 146 -15.98 -10.32 -10.67
C MET A 146 -16.66 -9.60 -9.51
N GLN A 147 -17.69 -10.22 -8.92
CA GLN A 147 -18.38 -9.63 -7.77
C GLN A 147 -17.45 -9.56 -6.54
N GLN A 148 -16.63 -10.59 -6.33
CA GLN A 148 -15.66 -10.62 -5.25
C GLN A 148 -14.60 -9.52 -5.44
N PHE A 149 -14.10 -9.34 -6.65
CA PHE A 149 -13.15 -8.27 -6.96
C PHE A 149 -13.72 -6.88 -6.71
N LEU A 150 -14.97 -6.62 -7.08
CA LEU A 150 -15.62 -5.34 -6.79
C LEU A 150 -15.75 -5.09 -5.28
N ILE A 151 -16.07 -6.11 -4.50
CA ILE A 151 -16.16 -6.00 -3.03
C ILE A 151 -14.76 -5.75 -2.44
N LEU A 152 -13.75 -6.51 -2.84
CA LEU A 152 -12.38 -6.36 -2.34
C LEU A 152 -11.80 -5.00 -2.73
N MET A 153 -12.01 -4.56 -3.98
CA MET A 153 -11.56 -3.26 -4.48
C MET A 153 -12.21 -2.10 -3.72
N THR A 154 -13.54 -2.11 -3.59
CA THR A 154 -14.25 -1.05 -2.85
C THR A 154 -13.85 -1.02 -1.38
N THR A 155 -13.69 -2.17 -0.76
CA THR A 155 -13.20 -2.28 0.62
C THR A 155 -11.80 -1.71 0.77
N PHE A 156 -10.86 -2.11 -0.11
CA PHE A 156 -9.49 -1.62 -0.11
C PHE A 156 -9.42 -0.11 -0.28
N LEU A 157 -10.06 0.41 -1.34
CA LEU A 157 -10.05 1.85 -1.63
C LEU A 157 -10.70 2.68 -0.52
N THR A 158 -11.72 2.15 0.15
CA THR A 158 -12.35 2.82 1.31
C THR A 158 -11.37 2.91 2.48
N ILE A 159 -10.72 1.81 2.84
CA ILE A 159 -9.76 1.78 3.96
C ILE A 159 -8.57 2.71 3.65
N VAL A 160 -8.05 2.68 2.43
CA VAL A 160 -6.95 3.57 2.01
C VAL A 160 -7.37 5.02 2.02
N THR A 161 -8.58 5.35 1.53
CA THR A 161 -9.10 6.73 1.58
C THR A 161 -9.12 7.27 2.99
N VAL A 162 -9.66 6.50 3.94
CA VAL A 162 -9.71 6.88 5.36
C VAL A 162 -8.30 7.01 5.93
N SER A 163 -7.43 6.03 5.70
CA SER A 163 -6.07 5.99 6.22
C SER A 163 -5.24 7.18 5.71
N VAL A 164 -5.22 7.41 4.40
CA VAL A 164 -4.48 8.50 3.76
C VAL A 164 -5.06 9.87 4.19
N GLY A 165 -6.38 9.99 4.25
CA GLY A 165 -7.05 11.18 4.77
C GLY A 165 -6.64 11.49 6.21
N CYS A 166 -6.57 10.48 7.06
CA CYS A 166 -6.07 10.61 8.43
C CYS A 166 -4.59 11.03 8.45
N PHE A 167 -3.72 10.38 7.69
CA PHE A 167 -2.30 10.77 7.61
C PHE A 167 -2.13 12.20 7.13
N ALA A 168 -2.85 12.62 6.10
CA ALA A 168 -2.77 13.97 5.57
C ALA A 168 -3.31 15.02 6.56
N THR A 169 -4.43 14.72 7.24
CA THR A 169 -5.06 15.63 8.20
C THR A 169 -4.21 15.79 9.45
N PHE A 170 -3.68 14.70 9.97
CA PHE A 170 -2.88 14.71 11.20
C PHE A 170 -1.38 14.83 10.93
N ALA A 171 -0.98 15.18 9.70
CA ALA A 171 0.43 15.27 9.32
C ALA A 171 1.25 16.16 10.24
N GLY A 172 0.69 17.31 10.69
CA GLY A 172 1.33 18.20 11.64
C GLY A 172 1.60 17.56 13.01
N ALA A 173 0.63 16.85 13.55
CA ALA A 173 0.77 16.11 14.82
C ALA A 173 1.69 14.90 14.68
N VAL A 174 1.60 14.21 13.54
CA VAL A 174 2.43 13.05 13.18
C VAL A 174 3.87 13.49 12.93
N LYS A 175 4.11 14.70 12.40
CA LYS A 175 5.44 15.28 12.19
C LYS A 175 6.29 15.14 13.44
N HIS A 176 5.84 15.64 14.58
CA HIS A 176 6.59 15.59 15.84
C HIS A 176 6.88 14.16 16.33
N LYS A 177 5.98 13.21 16.04
CA LYS A 177 6.16 11.79 16.41
C LYS A 177 7.07 11.03 15.44
N ILE A 178 7.06 11.42 14.15
CA ILE A 178 7.84 10.72 13.09
C ILE A 178 9.23 11.36 12.90
N GLN A 179 9.45 12.61 13.28
CA GLN A 179 10.74 13.29 13.15
C GLN A 179 11.85 12.65 14.01
N GLY A 180 11.49 11.99 15.11
CA GLY A 180 12.47 11.33 15.95
C GLY A 180 13.11 10.12 15.25
N VAL A 181 14.44 10.09 15.20
CA VAL A 181 15.23 8.96 14.64
C VAL A 181 14.77 7.59 15.19
N ARG A 182 14.43 7.52 16.49
CA ARG A 182 13.91 6.31 17.13
C ARG A 182 12.53 5.93 16.59
N ALA A 183 11.64 6.89 16.41
CA ALA A 183 10.29 6.65 15.90
C ALA A 183 10.35 6.12 14.46
N GLN A 184 11.15 6.74 13.59
CA GLN A 184 11.35 6.27 12.22
C GLN A 184 11.94 4.86 12.18
N LYS A 185 12.95 4.57 13.01
CA LYS A 185 13.52 3.20 13.11
C LYS A 185 12.47 2.19 13.59
N ASN A 186 11.65 2.52 14.57
CA ASN A 186 10.61 1.63 15.06
C ASN A 186 9.52 1.39 14.01
N MET A 187 9.11 2.43 13.28
CA MET A 187 8.17 2.30 12.16
C MET A 187 8.74 1.44 11.03
N ASN A 188 9.99 1.64 10.65
CA ASN A 188 10.65 0.84 9.64
C ASN A 188 10.78 -0.62 10.06
N ARG A 189 11.09 -0.88 11.33
CA ARG A 189 11.13 -2.24 11.91
C ARG A 189 9.75 -2.90 11.92
N ALA A 190 8.72 -2.19 12.38
CA ALA A 190 7.35 -2.69 12.36
C ALA A 190 6.91 -3.03 10.92
N SER A 191 7.17 -2.14 9.96
CA SER A 191 6.92 -2.38 8.54
C SER A 191 7.67 -3.62 8.03
N GLY A 192 8.94 -3.76 8.39
CA GLY A 192 9.76 -4.91 8.03
C GLY A 192 9.19 -6.22 8.59
N CYS A 193 8.81 -6.27 9.88
CA CYS A 193 8.20 -7.44 10.50
C CYS A 193 6.89 -7.84 9.82
N VAL A 194 6.03 -6.88 9.50
CA VAL A 194 4.74 -7.17 8.84
C VAL A 194 4.95 -7.66 7.42
N LEU A 195 5.87 -7.06 6.65
CA LEU A 195 6.18 -7.52 5.29
C LEU A 195 6.78 -8.93 5.29
N LEU A 196 7.65 -9.25 6.25
CA LEU A 196 8.19 -10.61 6.43
C LEU A 196 7.08 -11.59 6.83
N GLY A 197 6.24 -11.23 7.81
CA GLY A 197 5.10 -12.05 8.21
C GLY A 197 4.11 -12.29 7.07
N ALA A 198 3.84 -11.27 6.27
CA ALA A 198 3.03 -11.36 5.08
C ALA A 198 3.64 -12.31 4.03
N GLY A 199 4.95 -12.21 3.79
CA GLY A 199 5.66 -13.14 2.89
C GLY A 199 5.59 -14.59 3.37
N ILE A 200 5.74 -14.83 4.68
CA ILE A 200 5.62 -16.17 5.28
C ILE A 200 4.18 -16.68 5.12
N LEU A 201 3.17 -15.90 5.45
CA LEU A 201 1.77 -16.29 5.26
C LEU A 201 1.46 -16.62 3.80
N ALA A 202 1.92 -15.80 2.86
CA ALA A 202 1.72 -16.07 1.43
C ALA A 202 2.41 -17.38 0.97
N SER A 203 3.51 -17.78 1.60
CA SER A 203 4.20 -19.02 1.25
C SER A 203 3.44 -20.27 1.69
N THR A 204 2.65 -20.19 2.77
CA THR A 204 1.92 -21.33 3.35
C THR A 204 0.56 -21.60 2.70
N VAL A 205 0.04 -20.68 1.90
CA VAL A 205 -1.24 -20.87 1.21
C VAL A 205 -1.03 -21.82 0.03
N GLU A 206 -1.51 -23.06 0.15
CA GLU A 206 -1.61 -24.00 -0.95
C GLU A 206 -2.86 -23.74 -1.78
N HIS A 207 -2.69 -23.71 -3.10
CA HIS A 207 -3.81 -23.70 -4.03
C HIS A 207 -4.16 -25.16 -4.32
N ASN A 208 -5.25 -25.61 -3.71
CA ASN A 208 -5.94 -26.85 -4.14
C ASN A 208 -6.73 -26.59 -5.40
#